data_ca6bf407f3ce61af2dc45b4e9c26b62c
#
_entry.id   ca6bf407f3ce61af2dc45b4e9c26b62c
#
_cell.length_a   1.000
_cell.length_b   1.000
_cell.length_c   1.000
_cell.angle_alpha   90.00
_cell.angle_beta   90.00
_cell.angle_gamma   90.00
#
_symmetry.space_group_name_H-M   'P 1'
#
loop_
_entity.id
_entity.type
_entity.pdbx_description
1 polymer ?
#
loop_
_entity_poly.entity_id
_entity_poly.type
_entity_poly.pdbx_seq_one_letter_code
_entity_poly.pdbx_strand_id
1 'polypeptide(L)'
;LVSYSLIRQIPETNIIPTPHQVCGQVGIAPYEVPGSDALAKRIVKENKKGLNVVIMENHGVITCADNLFEAFKRFETLNFAASISITASILGKPEVLTDEQIELNARKGSHTLGEFIPTTYSSEERKLRKEMCTLIHRSYDQGLFTSTQGTFSVRLDKNSFLITPYGVDRKYIEPEDIVRIENNWREAGKHPSRSVELHRYIYEAHP
;
A
#
# COMPACT_ATOMS: atom_id res chain seq x y z
N LEU A 1 3.96 -15.53 4.69
CA LEU A 1 5.42 -15.49 4.35
C LEU A 1 6.19 -16.70 4.85
N VAL A 2 5.93 -17.18 6.06
CA VAL A 2 6.64 -18.38 6.60
C VAL A 2 6.50 -19.58 5.67
N SER A 3 5.33 -19.81 5.07
CA SER A 3 5.13 -20.91 4.09
C SER A 3 6.13 -20.84 2.92
N TYR A 4 6.40 -19.64 2.41
CA TYR A 4 7.39 -19.43 1.34
C TYR A 4 8.81 -19.70 1.81
N SER A 5 9.16 -19.36 3.05
CA SER A 5 10.48 -19.68 3.60
C SER A 5 10.69 -21.20 3.73
N LEU A 6 9.63 -21.97 4.04
CA LEU A 6 9.68 -23.44 4.15
C LEU A 6 9.88 -24.12 2.79
N ILE A 7 9.28 -23.60 1.73
CA ILE A 7 9.46 -24.11 0.38
C ILE A 7 10.64 -23.47 -0.36
N ARG A 8 11.38 -22.56 0.33
CA ARG A 8 12.57 -21.86 -0.18
C ARG A 8 12.33 -21.12 -1.49
N GLN A 9 11.21 -20.41 -1.56
CA GLN A 9 10.81 -19.64 -2.73
C GLN A 9 10.52 -18.20 -2.34
N ILE A 10 10.62 -17.31 -3.32
CA ILE A 10 10.24 -15.91 -3.20
C ILE A 10 8.79 -15.78 -3.69
N PRO A 11 7.89 -15.12 -2.92
CA PRO A 11 6.55 -14.80 -3.41
C PRO A 11 6.62 -13.87 -4.63
N GLU A 12 5.72 -14.08 -5.59
CA GLU A 12 5.58 -13.19 -6.73
C GLU A 12 5.16 -11.78 -6.28
N THR A 13 5.97 -10.78 -6.58
CA THR A 13 5.67 -9.39 -6.26
C THR A 13 4.91 -8.66 -7.37
N ASN A 14 4.89 -9.22 -8.58
CA ASN A 14 4.19 -8.68 -9.74
C ASN A 14 2.76 -9.23 -9.92
N ILE A 15 2.21 -9.89 -8.90
CA ILE A 15 0.81 -10.38 -8.92
C ILE A 15 -0.20 -9.22 -8.94
N ILE A 16 0.12 -8.11 -8.29
CA ILE A 16 -0.56 -6.82 -8.35
C ILE A 16 0.50 -5.69 -8.25
N PRO A 17 0.20 -4.44 -8.66
CA PRO A 17 1.22 -3.38 -8.74
C PRO A 17 1.93 -3.03 -7.43
N THR A 18 1.19 -3.01 -6.31
CA THR A 18 1.69 -2.47 -5.04
C THR A 18 2.83 -3.28 -4.41
N PRO A 19 2.82 -4.63 -4.36
CA PRO A 19 3.93 -5.39 -3.80
C PRO A 19 5.24 -5.14 -4.53
N HIS A 20 5.22 -5.06 -5.85
CA HIS A 20 6.43 -4.73 -6.61
C HIS A 20 6.94 -3.33 -6.28
N GLN A 21 6.05 -2.34 -6.20
CA GLN A 21 6.41 -0.95 -5.90
C GLN A 21 6.96 -0.77 -4.48
N VAL A 22 6.38 -1.47 -3.48
CA VAL A 22 6.72 -1.31 -2.06
C VAL A 22 7.92 -2.16 -1.66
N CYS A 23 7.98 -3.41 -2.11
CA CYS A 23 9.00 -4.37 -1.71
C CYS A 23 10.21 -4.35 -2.65
N GLY A 24 10.01 -3.96 -3.92
CA GLY A 24 11.03 -4.11 -4.95
C GLY A 24 11.36 -5.59 -5.19
N GLN A 25 12.60 -5.85 -5.56
CA GLN A 25 13.12 -7.21 -5.62
C GLN A 25 13.32 -7.77 -4.21
N VAL A 26 12.98 -9.04 -4.05
CA VAL A 26 13.09 -9.78 -2.79
C VAL A 26 14.29 -10.74 -2.86
N GLY A 27 15.12 -10.73 -1.83
CA GLY A 27 16.25 -11.65 -1.70
C GLY A 27 15.86 -12.95 -0.99
N ILE A 28 16.76 -13.94 -1.06
CA ILE A 28 16.65 -15.16 -0.28
C ILE A 28 18.01 -15.48 0.35
N ALA A 29 18.02 -15.71 1.67
CA ALA A 29 19.17 -16.11 2.43
C ALA A 29 19.09 -17.62 2.75
N PRO A 30 20.07 -18.44 2.33
CA PRO A 30 20.13 -19.85 2.71
C PRO A 30 20.07 -20.05 4.22
N TYR A 31 19.54 -21.20 4.62
CA TYR A 31 19.40 -21.53 6.04
C TYR A 31 20.73 -21.45 6.80
N GLU A 32 20.70 -20.77 7.91
CA GLU A 32 21.72 -20.72 8.95
C GLU A 32 21.01 -20.66 10.31
N VAL A 33 21.71 -20.96 11.39
CA VAL A 33 21.13 -20.97 12.74
C VAL A 33 20.57 -19.57 13.09
N PRO A 34 19.31 -19.45 13.50
CA PRO A 34 18.73 -18.18 13.92
C PRO A 34 19.57 -17.45 14.96
N GLY A 35 19.80 -16.14 14.76
CA GLY A 35 20.61 -15.32 15.66
C GLY A 35 22.12 -15.47 15.49
N SER A 36 22.59 -16.29 14.55
CA SER A 36 24.04 -16.48 14.30
C SER A 36 24.65 -15.40 13.41
N ASP A 37 25.96 -15.19 13.58
CA ASP A 37 26.77 -14.35 12.66
C ASP A 37 26.72 -14.86 11.22
N ALA A 38 26.59 -16.18 11.03
CA ALA A 38 26.47 -16.78 9.73
C ALA A 38 25.20 -16.30 9.01
N LEU A 39 24.05 -16.35 9.67
CA LEU A 39 22.79 -15.82 9.14
C LEU A 39 22.89 -14.33 8.86
N ALA A 40 23.45 -13.55 9.79
CA ALA A 40 23.63 -12.11 9.60
C ALA A 40 24.44 -11.80 8.33
N LYS A 41 25.54 -12.52 8.08
CA LYS A 41 26.36 -12.37 6.88
C LYS A 41 25.59 -12.70 5.59
N ARG A 42 24.70 -13.72 5.61
CA ARG A 42 23.83 -14.04 4.46
C ARG A 42 22.87 -12.91 4.15
N ILE A 43 22.20 -12.38 5.17
CA ILE A 43 21.25 -11.25 5.04
C ILE A 43 21.97 -10.02 4.50
N VAL A 44 23.10 -9.62 5.12
CA VAL A 44 23.91 -8.47 4.69
C VAL A 44 24.37 -8.60 3.24
N LYS A 45 24.68 -9.82 2.78
CA LYS A 45 25.04 -10.06 1.37
C LYS A 45 23.89 -9.67 0.42
N GLU A 46 22.66 -9.99 0.78
CA GLU A 46 21.48 -9.59 -0.02
C GLU A 46 21.23 -8.08 0.07
N ASN A 47 21.31 -7.50 1.27
CA ASN A 47 21.16 -6.05 1.46
C ASN A 47 22.19 -5.22 0.66
N LYS A 48 23.44 -5.69 0.53
CA LYS A 48 24.47 -5.04 -0.30
C LYS A 48 24.13 -5.01 -1.79
N LYS A 49 23.21 -5.85 -2.25
CA LYS A 49 22.65 -5.79 -3.61
C LYS A 49 21.51 -4.76 -3.74
N GLY A 50 21.15 -4.04 -2.66
CA GLY A 50 20.02 -3.13 -2.61
C GLY A 50 18.68 -3.79 -2.24
N LEU A 51 18.69 -5.07 -1.83
CA LEU A 51 17.48 -5.81 -1.49
C LEU A 51 17.11 -5.56 -0.03
N ASN A 52 16.01 -4.85 0.19
CA ASN A 52 15.53 -4.48 1.52
C ASN A 52 14.56 -5.47 2.16
N VAL A 53 14.20 -6.51 1.42
CA VAL A 53 13.34 -7.61 1.88
C VAL A 53 14.04 -8.92 1.56
N VAL A 54 14.26 -9.75 2.57
CA VAL A 54 15.00 -11.03 2.42
C VAL A 54 14.24 -12.15 3.10
N ILE A 55 13.85 -13.16 2.33
CA ILE A 55 13.33 -14.43 2.86
C ILE A 55 14.52 -15.20 3.47
N MET A 56 14.35 -15.69 4.68
CA MET A 56 15.33 -16.57 5.34
C MET A 56 14.79 -18.00 5.28
N GLU A 57 15.48 -18.91 4.61
CA GLU A 57 15.04 -20.31 4.47
C GLU A 57 14.72 -20.94 5.82
N ASN A 58 13.56 -21.62 5.91
CA ASN A 58 13.08 -22.30 7.10
C ASN A 58 12.98 -21.42 8.36
N HIS A 59 12.89 -20.08 8.20
CA HIS A 59 12.81 -19.17 9.33
C HIS A 59 11.68 -18.14 9.15
N GLY A 60 11.71 -17.32 8.10
CA GLY A 60 10.74 -16.24 7.90
C GLY A 60 11.27 -15.15 6.96
N VAL A 61 11.06 -13.89 7.32
CA VAL A 61 11.47 -12.75 6.50
C VAL A 61 12.04 -11.63 7.36
N ILE A 62 13.01 -10.91 6.83
CA ILE A 62 13.49 -9.65 7.38
C ILE A 62 13.23 -8.52 6.39
N THR A 63 12.84 -7.36 6.90
CA THR A 63 12.60 -6.14 6.12
C THR A 63 13.42 -4.99 6.70
N CYS A 64 14.01 -4.18 5.83
CA CYS A 64 14.82 -3.02 6.18
C CYS A 64 14.24 -1.76 5.54
N ALA A 65 14.31 -0.63 6.24
CA ALA A 65 13.90 0.68 5.75
C ALA A 65 14.50 1.80 6.64
N ASP A 66 14.28 3.06 6.26
CA ASP A 66 14.75 4.22 7.00
C ASP A 66 14.01 4.44 8.32
N ASN A 67 12.81 3.89 8.47
CA ASN A 67 12.01 3.95 9.69
C ASN A 67 11.16 2.68 9.85
N LEU A 68 10.60 2.51 11.06
CA LEU A 68 9.85 1.32 11.44
C LEU A 68 8.58 1.13 10.61
N PHE A 69 7.87 2.21 10.29
CA PHE A 69 6.64 2.12 9.50
C PHE A 69 6.92 1.66 8.05
N GLU A 70 7.95 2.18 7.42
CA GLU A 70 8.35 1.75 6.08
C GLU A 70 8.81 0.28 6.05
N ALA A 71 9.51 -0.19 7.09
CA ALA A 71 9.87 -1.60 7.23
C ALA A 71 8.64 -2.49 7.43
N PHE A 72 7.71 -2.07 8.30
CA PHE A 72 6.42 -2.75 8.51
C PHE A 72 5.58 -2.79 7.23
N LYS A 73 5.48 -1.70 6.50
CA LYS A 73 4.75 -1.62 5.23
C LYS A 73 5.26 -2.63 4.20
N ARG A 74 6.59 -2.81 4.09
CA ARG A 74 7.18 -3.85 3.24
C ARG A 74 6.80 -5.25 3.70
N PHE A 75 6.92 -5.52 5.00
CA PHE A 75 6.55 -6.80 5.59
C PHE A 75 5.09 -7.16 5.34
N GLU A 76 4.18 -6.24 5.67
CA GLU A 76 2.74 -6.41 5.53
C GLU A 76 2.35 -6.60 4.05
N THR A 77 2.88 -5.77 3.16
CA THR A 77 2.58 -5.82 1.73
C THR A 77 3.05 -7.13 1.10
N LEU A 78 4.25 -7.61 1.45
CA LEU A 78 4.73 -8.91 0.95
C LEU A 78 3.91 -10.06 1.53
N ASN A 79 3.51 -9.99 2.81
CA ASN A 79 2.64 -11.00 3.42
C ASN A 79 1.27 -11.06 2.74
N PHE A 80 0.70 -9.91 2.41
CA PHE A 80 -0.55 -9.83 1.66
C PHE A 80 -0.40 -10.45 0.27
N ALA A 81 0.66 -10.10 -0.48
CA ALA A 81 0.95 -10.69 -1.78
C ALA A 81 1.10 -12.22 -1.72
N ALA A 82 1.84 -12.72 -0.74
CA ALA A 82 2.01 -14.15 -0.50
C ALA A 82 0.67 -14.84 -0.22
N SER A 83 -0.19 -14.24 0.61
CA SER A 83 -1.50 -14.79 0.97
C SER A 83 -2.44 -14.86 -0.23
N ILE A 84 -2.54 -13.78 -1.01
CA ILE A 84 -3.40 -13.76 -2.21
C ILE A 84 -2.88 -14.69 -3.31
N SER A 85 -1.56 -14.81 -3.46
CA SER A 85 -0.95 -15.74 -4.41
C SER A 85 -1.29 -17.19 -4.09
N ILE A 86 -1.18 -17.59 -2.82
CA ILE A 86 -1.57 -18.93 -2.36
C ILE A 86 -3.06 -19.18 -2.61
N THR A 87 -3.91 -18.22 -2.22
CA THR A 87 -5.36 -18.34 -2.39
C THR A 87 -5.76 -18.42 -3.86
N ALA A 88 -5.17 -17.58 -4.70
CA ALA A 88 -5.42 -17.61 -6.15
C ALA A 88 -4.99 -18.92 -6.79
N SER A 89 -3.85 -19.50 -6.36
CA SER A 89 -3.35 -20.78 -6.86
C SER A 89 -4.27 -21.98 -6.54
N ILE A 90 -5.10 -21.86 -5.50
CA ILE A 90 -6.13 -22.87 -5.19
C ILE A 90 -7.28 -22.81 -6.21
N LEU A 91 -7.60 -21.61 -6.70
CA LEU A 91 -8.66 -21.37 -7.67
C LEU A 91 -8.22 -21.65 -9.11
N GLY A 92 -6.93 -21.51 -9.40
CA GLY A 92 -6.37 -21.70 -10.73
C GLY A 92 -4.94 -21.15 -10.81
N LYS A 93 -4.39 -21.05 -12.02
CA LYS A 93 -3.07 -20.46 -12.25
C LYS A 93 -3.19 -18.93 -12.20
N PRO A 94 -2.53 -18.24 -11.24
CA PRO A 94 -2.54 -16.78 -11.22
C PRO A 94 -1.83 -16.21 -12.46
N GLU A 95 -2.42 -15.18 -13.05
CA GLU A 95 -1.76 -14.36 -14.04
C GLU A 95 -0.97 -13.24 -13.34
N VAL A 96 0.25 -13.01 -13.79
CA VAL A 96 1.13 -11.95 -13.24
C VAL A 96 1.25 -10.79 -14.23
N LEU A 97 1.53 -9.61 -13.72
CA LEU A 97 1.77 -8.44 -14.55
C LEU A 97 3.09 -8.59 -15.31
N THR A 98 3.10 -8.15 -16.58
CA THR A 98 4.32 -8.08 -17.39
C THR A 98 5.22 -6.94 -16.91
N ASP A 99 6.49 -6.99 -17.28
CA ASP A 99 7.45 -5.92 -16.96
C ASP A 99 6.98 -4.56 -17.53
N GLU A 100 6.38 -4.53 -18.72
CA GLU A 100 5.82 -3.32 -19.31
C GLU A 100 4.66 -2.75 -18.48
N GLN A 101 3.79 -3.62 -17.95
CA GLN A 101 2.68 -3.20 -17.08
C GLN A 101 3.19 -2.66 -15.72
N ILE A 102 4.23 -3.27 -15.18
CA ILE A 102 4.90 -2.80 -13.96
C ILE A 102 5.55 -1.43 -14.20
N GLU A 103 6.28 -1.26 -15.31
CA GLU A 103 6.88 0.02 -15.68
C GLU A 103 5.83 1.11 -15.91
N LEU A 104 4.73 0.78 -16.59
CA LEU A 104 3.62 1.72 -16.80
C LEU A 104 3.04 2.20 -15.47
N ASN A 105 2.85 1.29 -14.51
CA ASN A 105 2.40 1.66 -13.17
C ASN A 105 3.43 2.53 -12.42
N ALA A 106 4.72 2.24 -12.57
CA ALA A 106 5.79 3.01 -11.93
C ALA A 106 5.87 4.45 -12.47
N ARG A 107 5.60 4.64 -13.77
CA ARG A 107 5.57 5.97 -14.43
C ARG A 107 4.33 6.78 -14.05
N LYS A 108 3.31 6.17 -13.44
CA LYS A 108 2.13 6.87 -12.95
C LYS A 108 2.52 7.83 -11.83
N GLY A 109 2.76 9.09 -12.18
CA GLY A 109 3.07 10.16 -11.23
C GLY A 109 1.93 10.47 -10.26
N SER A 110 2.20 11.27 -9.24
CA SER A 110 1.15 11.94 -8.48
C SER A 110 0.52 13.02 -9.35
N HIS A 111 -0.80 13.11 -9.34
CA HIS A 111 -1.49 14.22 -10.02
C HIS A 111 -1.11 15.53 -9.33
N THR A 112 -0.63 16.49 -10.14
CA THR A 112 -0.32 17.84 -9.66
C THR A 112 -1.62 18.64 -9.63
N LEU A 113 -2.37 18.52 -8.55
CA LEU A 113 -3.55 19.36 -8.31
C LEU A 113 -3.11 20.68 -7.68
N GLY A 114 -3.74 21.78 -8.08
CA GLY A 114 -3.62 23.05 -7.36
C GLY A 114 -4.07 22.90 -5.89
N GLU A 115 -3.67 23.84 -5.06
CA GLU A 115 -4.04 23.82 -3.63
C GLU A 115 -5.04 24.91 -3.30
N PHE A 116 -5.99 24.61 -2.41
CA PHE A 116 -6.86 25.59 -1.78
C PHE A 116 -6.83 25.44 -0.26
N ILE A 117 -7.06 26.54 0.44
CA ILE A 117 -7.16 26.51 1.89
C ILE A 117 -8.64 26.55 2.27
N PRO A 118 -9.18 25.50 2.90
CA PRO A 118 -10.57 25.52 3.38
C PRO A 118 -10.75 26.62 4.43
N THR A 119 -11.76 27.45 4.27
CA THR A 119 -12.10 28.48 5.28
C THR A 119 -12.80 27.85 6.49
N THR A 120 -13.65 26.84 6.23
CA THR A 120 -14.42 26.13 7.27
C THR A 120 -14.69 24.70 6.83
N TYR A 121 -14.92 23.82 7.81
CA TYR A 121 -15.48 22.50 7.59
C TYR A 121 -16.92 22.48 8.08
N SER A 122 -17.87 22.15 7.20
CA SER A 122 -19.29 22.03 7.56
C SER A 122 -19.52 20.88 8.56
N SER A 123 -20.66 20.88 9.24
CA SER A 123 -21.02 19.78 10.13
C SER A 123 -21.15 18.45 9.39
N GLU A 124 -21.68 18.49 8.16
CA GLU A 124 -21.80 17.30 7.30
C GLU A 124 -20.41 16.79 6.90
N GLU A 125 -19.51 17.66 6.47
CA GLU A 125 -18.14 17.27 6.15
C GLU A 125 -17.44 16.61 7.33
N ARG A 126 -17.52 17.17 8.53
CA ARG A 126 -16.94 16.58 9.74
C ARG A 126 -17.54 15.21 10.06
N LYS A 127 -18.84 15.03 9.86
CA LYS A 127 -19.50 13.73 10.02
C LYS A 127 -18.99 12.70 9.02
N LEU A 128 -18.92 13.06 7.74
CA LEU A 128 -18.44 12.17 6.67
C LEU A 128 -16.98 11.77 6.86
N ARG A 129 -16.09 12.68 7.29
CA ARG A 129 -14.70 12.36 7.61
C ARG A 129 -14.60 11.30 8.71
N LYS A 130 -15.38 11.41 9.79
CA LYS A 130 -15.43 10.42 10.88
C LYS A 130 -15.96 9.08 10.41
N GLU A 131 -17.03 9.09 9.62
CA GLU A 131 -17.62 7.88 9.06
C GLU A 131 -16.65 7.15 8.13
N MET A 132 -15.94 7.88 7.26
CA MET A 132 -14.87 7.32 6.43
C MET A 132 -13.79 6.64 7.27
N CYS A 133 -13.26 7.31 8.30
CA CYS A 133 -12.24 6.73 9.18
C CYS A 133 -12.76 5.45 9.86
N THR A 134 -13.99 5.46 10.37
CA THR A 134 -14.62 4.27 10.99
C THR A 134 -14.66 3.08 10.02
N LEU A 135 -15.08 3.30 8.77
CA LEU A 135 -15.16 2.26 7.76
C LEU A 135 -13.76 1.79 7.28
N ILE A 136 -12.82 2.71 7.17
CA ILE A 136 -11.43 2.40 6.82
C ILE A 136 -10.78 1.53 7.90
N HIS A 137 -10.88 1.90 9.18
CA HIS A 137 -10.37 1.10 10.31
C HIS A 137 -10.97 -0.29 10.32
N ARG A 138 -12.32 -0.38 10.20
CA ARG A 138 -13.02 -1.67 10.14
C ARG A 138 -12.54 -2.53 8.99
N SER A 139 -12.33 -1.95 7.81
CA SER A 139 -11.88 -2.68 6.62
C SER A 139 -10.44 -3.15 6.76
N TYR A 140 -9.57 -2.33 7.37
CA TYR A 140 -8.21 -2.73 7.69
C TYR A 140 -8.18 -3.89 8.71
N ASP A 141 -8.95 -3.79 9.78
CA ASP A 141 -9.03 -4.83 10.81
C ASP A 141 -9.57 -6.17 10.27
N GLN A 142 -10.35 -6.12 9.20
CA GLN A 142 -10.81 -7.31 8.47
C GLN A 142 -9.80 -7.82 7.42
N GLY A 143 -8.64 -7.19 7.28
CA GLY A 143 -7.61 -7.60 6.32
C GLY A 143 -7.99 -7.42 4.85
N LEU A 144 -8.92 -6.50 4.53
CA LEU A 144 -9.36 -6.28 3.15
C LEU A 144 -8.30 -5.56 2.30
N PHE A 145 -7.36 -4.89 2.93
CA PHE A 145 -6.21 -4.22 2.31
C PHE A 145 -5.08 -4.01 3.33
N THR A 146 -3.93 -3.55 2.89
CA THR A 146 -2.77 -3.25 3.76
C THR A 146 -2.78 -1.80 4.23
N SER A 147 -1.86 -1.45 5.14
CA SER A 147 -1.76 -0.13 5.78
C SER A 147 -1.79 1.07 4.82
N THR A 148 -1.32 0.94 3.58
CA THR A 148 -1.29 2.05 2.62
C THR A 148 -2.07 1.81 1.33
N GLN A 149 -2.78 0.67 1.24
CA GLN A 149 -3.65 0.34 0.12
C GLN A 149 -5.10 0.79 0.38
N GLY A 150 -5.95 0.58 -0.62
CA GLY A 150 -7.36 0.96 -0.57
C GLY A 150 -7.59 2.46 -0.68
N THR A 151 -8.59 2.83 -1.47
CA THR A 151 -9.03 4.23 -1.60
C THR A 151 -10.51 4.29 -1.31
N PHE A 152 -10.86 5.16 -0.39
CA PHE A 152 -12.24 5.49 -0.05
C PHE A 152 -12.51 6.92 -0.45
N SER A 153 -13.70 7.19 -0.94
CA SER A 153 -14.17 8.56 -1.17
C SER A 153 -15.66 8.66 -0.89
N VAL A 154 -16.12 9.85 -0.61
CA VAL A 154 -17.54 10.19 -0.46
C VAL A 154 -17.79 11.57 -1.06
N ARG A 155 -18.87 11.70 -1.84
CA ARG A 155 -19.30 12.99 -2.38
C ARG A 155 -19.72 13.91 -1.21
N LEU A 156 -19.27 15.15 -1.25
CA LEU A 156 -19.67 16.18 -0.33
C LEU A 156 -20.77 17.07 -0.94
N ASP A 157 -20.55 17.51 -2.18
CA ASP A 157 -21.53 18.24 -2.98
C ASP A 157 -21.27 18.04 -4.49
N LYS A 158 -21.88 18.84 -5.34
CA LYS A 158 -21.76 18.73 -6.80
C LYS A 158 -20.31 18.86 -7.29
N ASN A 159 -19.51 19.68 -6.61
CA ASN A 159 -18.16 20.06 -7.06
C ASN A 159 -17.06 19.58 -6.13
N SER A 160 -17.42 18.90 -5.05
CA SER A 160 -16.45 18.46 -4.05
C SER A 160 -16.71 17.05 -3.53
N PHE A 161 -15.59 16.37 -3.12
CA PHE A 161 -15.62 15.08 -2.49
C PHE A 161 -14.47 14.94 -1.51
N LEU A 162 -14.61 14.03 -0.57
CA LEU A 162 -13.58 13.62 0.37
C LEU A 162 -12.92 12.35 -0.15
N ILE A 163 -11.60 12.23 0.04
CA ILE A 163 -10.85 11.05 -0.39
C ILE A 163 -9.73 10.74 0.60
N THR A 164 -9.38 9.47 0.73
CA THR A 164 -8.24 9.03 1.54
C THR A 164 -6.93 9.64 1.07
N PRO A 165 -6.02 10.02 1.98
CA PRO A 165 -4.69 10.51 1.64
C PRO A 165 -3.80 9.41 1.06
N TYR A 166 -2.74 9.81 0.37
CA TYR A 166 -1.65 8.95 -0.05
C TYR A 166 -0.67 8.68 1.10
N GLY A 167 -0.24 7.43 1.27
CA GLY A 167 0.87 7.07 2.15
C GLY A 167 0.58 7.09 3.66
N VAL A 168 -0.62 7.46 4.07
CA VAL A 168 -1.03 7.45 5.49
C VAL A 168 -1.51 6.06 5.90
N ASP A 169 -1.13 5.63 7.11
CA ASP A 169 -1.52 4.34 7.67
C ASP A 169 -3.04 4.26 7.88
N ARG A 170 -3.67 3.29 7.24
CA ARG A 170 -5.12 3.06 7.31
C ARG A 170 -5.60 2.63 8.68
N LYS A 171 -4.72 2.03 9.49
CA LYS A 171 -5.04 1.64 10.87
C LYS A 171 -5.25 2.83 11.79
N TYR A 172 -4.51 3.92 11.54
CA TYR A 172 -4.44 5.09 12.42
C TYR A 172 -4.86 6.39 11.74
N ILE A 173 -5.51 6.30 10.58
CA ILE A 173 -6.00 7.48 9.85
C ILE A 173 -7.04 8.23 10.69
N GLU A 174 -6.90 9.55 10.76
CA GLU A 174 -7.80 10.43 11.49
C GLU A 174 -8.63 11.31 10.54
N PRO A 175 -9.76 11.87 10.99
CA PRO A 175 -10.61 12.75 10.17
C PRO A 175 -9.85 13.92 9.54
N GLU A 176 -8.82 14.42 10.21
CA GLU A 176 -7.94 15.51 9.76
C GLU A 176 -7.06 15.11 8.58
N ASP A 177 -6.75 13.82 8.42
CA ASP A 177 -5.93 13.30 7.31
C ASP A 177 -6.73 13.22 6.01
N ILE A 178 -8.05 13.06 6.08
CA ILE A 178 -8.91 12.96 4.90
C ILE A 178 -8.76 14.23 4.07
N VAL A 179 -8.62 14.06 2.77
CA VAL A 179 -8.37 15.15 1.82
C VAL A 179 -9.68 15.59 1.18
N ARG A 180 -9.98 16.89 1.22
CA ARG A 180 -11.05 17.48 0.41
C ARG A 180 -10.51 17.82 -0.98
N ILE A 181 -11.25 17.41 -2.00
CA ILE A 181 -11.07 17.84 -3.38
C ILE A 181 -12.24 18.74 -3.73
N GLU A 182 -11.95 19.92 -4.27
CA GLU A 182 -12.93 20.91 -4.67
C GLU A 182 -12.54 21.55 -6.00
N ASN A 183 -13.40 21.52 -7.01
CA ASN A 183 -13.13 22.07 -8.34
C ASN A 183 -11.77 21.66 -8.93
N ASN A 184 -11.36 20.40 -8.76
CA ASN A 184 -10.05 19.85 -9.15
C ASN A 184 -8.85 20.42 -8.38
N TRP A 185 -9.06 21.05 -7.23
CA TRP A 185 -8.03 21.51 -6.32
C TRP A 185 -8.04 20.60 -5.07
N ARG A 186 -6.88 20.37 -4.49
CA ARG A 186 -6.74 19.60 -3.25
C ARG A 186 -6.60 20.51 -2.03
N GLU A 187 -7.06 20.06 -0.90
CA GLU A 187 -6.83 20.72 0.39
C GLU A 187 -5.33 20.91 0.61
N ALA A 188 -4.90 22.15 0.90
CA ALA A 188 -3.52 22.54 1.03
C ALA A 188 -2.75 21.71 2.06
N GLY A 189 -1.51 21.35 1.72
CA GLY A 189 -0.63 20.54 2.57
C GLY A 189 -0.98 19.05 2.63
N LYS A 190 -2.04 18.58 1.95
CA LYS A 190 -2.45 17.16 1.92
C LYS A 190 -2.27 16.56 0.54
N HIS A 191 -1.86 15.30 0.50
CA HIS A 191 -1.71 14.55 -0.75
C HIS A 191 -2.82 13.51 -0.88
N PRO A 192 -3.75 13.62 -1.85
CA PRO A 192 -4.79 12.64 -2.06
C PRO A 192 -4.24 11.33 -2.60
N SER A 193 -5.02 10.26 -2.47
CA SER A 193 -4.75 8.99 -3.15
C SER A 193 -4.44 9.21 -4.64
N ARG A 194 -3.51 8.42 -5.20
CA ARG A 194 -3.20 8.41 -6.64
C ARG A 194 -4.38 8.01 -7.53
N SER A 195 -5.48 7.55 -6.93
CA SER A 195 -6.73 7.23 -7.63
C SER A 195 -7.71 8.41 -7.70
N VAL A 196 -7.31 9.61 -7.28
CA VAL A 196 -8.17 10.80 -7.21
C VAL A 196 -8.90 11.07 -8.55
N GLU A 197 -8.20 10.97 -9.67
CA GLU A 197 -8.80 11.17 -11.00
C GLU A 197 -9.87 10.10 -11.32
N LEU A 198 -9.60 8.83 -10.99
CA LEU A 198 -10.58 7.75 -11.17
C LEU A 198 -11.88 8.07 -10.42
N HIS A 199 -11.76 8.48 -9.16
CA HIS A 199 -12.91 8.82 -8.32
C HIS A 199 -13.65 10.05 -8.85
N ARG A 200 -12.91 11.06 -9.34
CA ARG A 200 -13.51 12.24 -9.99
C ARG A 200 -14.36 11.86 -11.20
N TYR A 201 -13.81 11.09 -12.14
CA TYR A 201 -14.56 10.63 -13.31
C TYR A 201 -15.81 9.83 -12.95
N ILE A 202 -15.74 8.99 -11.90
CA ILE A 202 -16.90 8.26 -11.41
C ILE A 202 -17.98 9.25 -10.91
N TYR A 203 -17.59 10.28 -10.14
CA TYR A 203 -18.54 11.28 -9.65
C TYR A 203 -19.12 12.17 -10.76
N GLU A 204 -18.36 12.43 -11.81
CA GLU A 204 -18.87 13.16 -13.00
C GLU A 204 -19.89 12.31 -13.78
N ALA A 205 -19.66 11.01 -13.90
CA ALA A 205 -20.54 10.10 -14.63
C ALA A 205 -21.81 9.72 -13.84
N HIS A 206 -21.76 9.79 -12.51
CA HIS A 206 -22.86 9.43 -11.61
C HIS A 206 -23.14 10.58 -10.64
N PRO A 207 -23.87 11.62 -11.08
CA PRO A 207 -24.14 12.83 -10.28
C PRO A 207 -25.05 12.58 -9.07
#